data_569dca5cb4347198dc1f6903bb7f8df0
#
_entry.id   569dca5cb4347198dc1f6903bb7f8df0
#
_cell.length_a   1.000
_cell.length_b   1.000
_cell.length_c   1.000
_cell.angle_alpha   90.00
_cell.angle_beta   90.00
_cell.angle_gamma   90.00
#
_symmetry.space_group_name_H-M   'P 1'
#
loop_
_entity.id
_entity.type
_entity.pdbx_description
1 polymer ?
#
loop_
_entity_poly.entity_id
_entity_poly.type
_entity_poly.pdbx_seq_one_letter_code
_entity_poly.pdbx_strand_id
1 'polypeptide(L)' 'MAANNSQIIHELMRSRKPVVYNGIQYDRIAEYISWYDNLGNHHLSVNLIRDNFTIRVPADKISL' A
#
# COMPACT_ATOMS: atom_id res chain seq x y z
N MET A 1 -6.61 -9.55 -7.25
CA MET A 1 -5.89 -10.19 -6.15
C MET A 1 -5.32 -9.12 -5.23
N ALA A 2 -5.45 -9.32 -3.94
CA ALA A 2 -4.91 -8.36 -2.98
C ALA A 2 -3.38 -8.43 -2.95
N ALA A 3 -2.72 -7.28 -2.92
CA ALA A 3 -1.27 -7.19 -2.87
C ALA A 3 -0.85 -7.03 -1.41
N ASN A 4 -0.94 -8.14 -0.63
CA ASN A 4 -0.65 -8.12 0.80
C ASN A 4 0.68 -8.78 1.16
N ASN A 5 1.48 -9.15 0.17
CA ASN A 5 2.79 -9.76 0.36
C ASN A 5 3.86 -8.69 0.14
N SER A 6 4.85 -8.62 1.04
CA SER A 6 5.87 -7.57 0.95
C SER A 6 6.66 -7.64 -0.35
N GLN A 7 6.89 -8.84 -0.87
CA GLN A 7 7.60 -9.00 -2.14
C GLN A 7 6.79 -8.41 -3.31
N ILE A 8 5.49 -8.66 -3.33
CA ILE A 8 4.61 -8.11 -4.36
C ILE A 8 4.55 -6.59 -4.24
N ILE A 9 4.46 -6.07 -3.01
CA ILE A 9 4.41 -4.63 -2.77
C ILE A 9 5.69 -3.96 -3.25
N HIS A 10 6.85 -4.53 -2.93
CA HIS A 10 8.12 -3.98 -3.39
C HIS A 10 8.21 -3.99 -4.91
N GLU A 11 7.71 -5.04 -5.55
CA GLU A 11 7.69 -5.12 -7.01
C GLU A 11 6.80 -4.04 -7.62
N LEU A 12 5.63 -3.81 -7.02
CA LEU A 12 4.72 -2.75 -7.48
C LEU A 12 5.37 -1.37 -7.30
N MET A 13 6.07 -1.16 -6.20
CA MET A 13 6.78 0.10 -5.96
C MET A 13 7.88 0.32 -6.98
N ARG A 14 8.69 -0.71 -7.23
CA ARG A 14 9.81 -0.63 -8.15
C ARG A 14 9.34 -0.34 -9.57
N SER A 15 8.25 -0.98 -9.99
CA SER A 15 7.72 -0.83 -11.36
C SER A 15 6.73 0.33 -11.48
N ARG A 16 6.40 1.01 -10.36
CA ARG A 16 5.48 2.17 -10.31
C ARG A 16 4.11 1.87 -10.92
N LYS A 17 3.60 0.67 -10.66
CA LYS A 17 2.29 0.28 -11.20
C LYS A 17 1.16 0.86 -10.37
N PRO A 18 0.03 1.19 -11.03
CA PRO A 18 -1.15 1.66 -10.28
C PRO A 18 -1.76 0.53 -9.45
N VAL A 19 -2.44 0.92 -8.38
CA VAL A 19 -3.13 0.00 -7.50
C VAL A 19 -4.51 0.55 -7.20
N VAL A 20 -5.40 -0.33 -6.71
CA VAL A 20 -6.76 0.05 -6.37
C VAL A 20 -6.98 -0.13 -4.87
N TYR A 21 -7.59 0.86 -4.25
CA TYR A 21 -8.03 0.79 -2.87
C TYR A 21 -9.44 1.35 -2.77
N ASN A 22 -10.34 0.57 -2.19
CA ASN A 22 -11.73 0.97 -1.98
C ASN A 22 -12.40 1.42 -3.28
N GLY A 23 -12.13 0.70 -4.38
CA GLY A 23 -12.71 0.98 -5.68
C GLY A 23 -12.11 2.16 -6.43
N ILE A 24 -11.09 2.80 -5.88
CA ILE A 24 -10.45 3.97 -6.48
C ILE A 24 -9.03 3.60 -6.91
N GLN A 25 -8.67 3.93 -8.14
CA GLN A 25 -7.34 3.69 -8.65
C GLN A 25 -6.38 4.79 -8.21
N TYR A 26 -5.23 4.40 -7.68
CA TYR A 26 -4.16 5.30 -7.26
C TYR A 26 -2.98 5.14 -8.20
N ASP A 27 -2.18 6.20 -8.32
CA ASP A 27 -1.09 6.25 -9.30
C ASP A 27 -0.01 5.23 -9.00
N ARG A 28 0.37 5.11 -7.73
CA ARG A 28 1.40 4.15 -7.31
C ARG A 28 1.49 4.09 -5.79
N ILE A 29 2.22 3.08 -5.32
CA ILE A 29 2.59 2.97 -3.90
C ILE A 29 3.88 3.78 -3.70
N ALA A 30 3.85 4.74 -2.78
CA ALA A 30 5.01 5.58 -2.48
C ALA A 30 5.90 4.98 -1.41
N GLU A 31 5.29 4.36 -0.39
CA GLU A 31 6.03 3.85 0.77
C GLU A 31 5.37 2.57 1.28
N TYR A 32 6.20 1.70 1.85
CA TYR A 32 5.75 0.49 2.54
C TYR A 32 6.23 0.61 3.98
N ILE A 33 5.29 0.54 4.94
CA ILE A 33 5.56 0.83 6.34
C ILE A 33 5.23 -0.38 7.20
N SER A 34 6.21 -0.84 7.96
CA SER A 34 6.04 -1.88 8.96
C SER A 34 6.05 -1.20 10.33
N TRP A 35 5.00 -1.41 11.12
CA TRP A 35 4.91 -0.72 12.41
C TRP A 35 4.14 -1.57 13.42
N TYR A 36 4.27 -1.21 14.71
CA TYR A 36 3.60 -1.90 15.80
C TYR A 36 2.69 -0.91 16.53
N ASP A 37 1.48 -1.37 16.88
CA ASP A 37 0.56 -0.54 17.64
C ASP A 37 0.89 -0.57 19.13
N ASN A 38 0.08 0.13 19.94
CA ASN A 38 0.31 0.21 21.40
C ASN A 38 0.14 -1.12 22.12
N LEU A 39 -0.51 -2.09 21.49
CA LEU A 39 -0.71 -3.42 22.04
C LEU A 39 0.35 -4.41 21.58
N GLY A 40 1.30 -3.96 20.76
CA GLY A 40 2.36 -4.82 20.25
C GLY A 40 1.98 -5.61 19.01
N ASN A 41 0.85 -5.31 18.39
CA ASN A 41 0.45 -5.99 17.15
C ASN A 41 1.16 -5.37 15.95
N HIS A 42 1.66 -6.24 15.09
CA HIS A 42 2.38 -5.81 13.89
C HIS A 42 1.42 -5.45 12.78
N HIS A 43 1.69 -4.33 12.13
CA HIS A 43 0.87 -3.84 11.00
C HIS A 43 1.74 -3.51 9.81
N LEU A 44 1.17 -3.74 8.63
CA LEU A 44 1.80 -3.37 7.37
C LEU A 44 0.88 -2.38 6.66
N SER A 45 1.43 -1.22 6.34
CA SER A 45 0.68 -0.16 5.68
C SER A 45 1.42 0.31 4.43
N VAL A 46 0.69 0.93 3.52
CA VAL A 46 1.29 1.56 2.35
C VAL A 46 0.75 2.97 2.20
N ASN A 47 1.59 3.86 1.70
CA ASN A 47 1.15 5.20 1.29
C ASN A 47 0.90 5.17 -0.20
N LEU A 48 -0.30 5.59 -0.60
CA LEU A 48 -0.72 5.63 -2.00
C LEU A 48 -0.79 7.06 -2.47
N ILE A 49 -0.33 7.31 -3.68
CA ILE A 49 -0.35 8.63 -4.30
C ILE A 49 -1.42 8.66 -5.38
N ARG A 50 -2.23 9.71 -5.36
CA ARG A 50 -3.16 10.02 -6.43
C ARG A 50 -3.16 11.53 -6.65
N ASP A 51 -2.83 11.94 -7.89
CA ASP A 51 -2.66 13.35 -8.22
C ASP A 51 -1.63 13.98 -7.28
N ASN A 52 -2.04 14.90 -6.41
CA ASN A 52 -1.12 15.60 -5.52
C ASN A 52 -1.38 15.30 -4.05
N PHE A 53 -2.09 14.20 -3.74
CA PHE A 53 -2.29 13.83 -2.35
C PHE A 53 -1.87 12.38 -2.08
N THR A 54 -1.62 12.10 -0.81
CA THR A 54 -1.16 10.80 -0.34
C THR A 54 -2.06 10.34 0.80
N ILE A 55 -2.41 9.05 0.78
CA ILE A 55 -3.15 8.44 1.89
C ILE A 55 -2.41 7.21 2.38
N ARG A 56 -2.59 6.89 3.66
CA ARG A 56 -2.05 5.66 4.25
C ARG A 56 -3.18 4.66 4.44
N VAL A 57 -2.97 3.44 3.94
CA VAL A 57 -3.98 2.39 4.01
C VAL A 57 -3.31 1.07 4.42
N PRO A 58 -4.09 0.11 4.97
CA PRO A 58 -3.54 -1.22 5.24
C PRO A 58 -3.08 -1.90 3.96
N ALA A 59 -1.92 -2.55 4.02
CA ALA A 59 -1.33 -3.16 2.83
C ALA A 59 -2.18 -4.30 2.27
N ASP A 60 -2.94 -4.99 3.10
CA ASP A 60 -3.78 -6.12 2.69
C ASP A 60 -5.11 -5.68 2.04
N LYS A 61 -5.37 -4.38 1.96
CA LYS A 61 -6.61 -3.86 1.38
C LYS A 61 -6.44 -3.34 -0.05
N ILE A 62 -5.23 -3.30 -0.56
CA ILE A 62 -5.01 -2.86 -1.95
C ILE A 62 -5.12 -4.05 -2.89
N SER A 63 -5.43 -3.76 -4.15
CA SER A 63 -5.53 -4.76 -5.21
C SER A 63 -4.94 -4.21 -6.51
N LEU A 64 -4.79 -5.10 -7.46
CA LEU A 64 -4.23 -4.74 -8.78
C LEU A 64 -5.33 -4.46 -9.80
#